data_746b494063657c4ae7798d113ed01909
#
_entry.id   746b494063657c4ae7798d113ed01909
#
_cell.length_a   1.000
_cell.length_b   1.000
_cell.length_c   1.000
_cell.angle_alpha   90.00
_cell.angle_beta   90.00
_cell.angle_gamma   90.00
#
_symmetry.space_group_name_H-M   'P 1'
#
loop_
_entity.id
_entity.type
_entity.pdbx_description
1 polymer ?
#
loop_
_entity_poly.entity_id
_entity_poly.type
_entity_poly.pdbx_seq_one_letter_code
_entity_poly.pdbx_strand_id
1 'polypeptide(L)'
;MGPRSDCRSAASGYPRRAVKSRGVKTRGASVWLMLPAVAVLLAACATADVTTTQYVGAPRFQPTEPNAVQILRTEPTEPHDRLGEIMVDASVDPAPPITEIERKLCAAAAKLGADAVVVVYDRVQPTAAYVTGPWWGRSIETISGRKVVGVAIRYKR
;
A
#
# COMPACT_ATOMS: atom_id res chain seq x y z
N MET A 1 -19.95 -18.25 4.43
CA MET A 1 -19.86 -17.16 3.47
C MET A 1 -19.11 -16.03 4.16
N GLY A 2 -17.81 -15.90 3.90
CA GLY A 2 -17.00 -14.82 4.48
C GLY A 2 -17.17 -13.52 3.67
N PRO A 3 -16.98 -12.33 4.25
CA PRO A 3 -17.11 -11.08 3.53
C PRO A 3 -16.04 -10.98 2.43
N ARG A 4 -16.48 -10.77 1.21
CA ARG A 4 -15.64 -10.41 0.07
C ARG A 4 -15.44 -8.89 0.12
N SER A 5 -14.20 -8.44 0.22
CA SER A 5 -13.85 -7.03 0.11
C SER A 5 -13.25 -6.79 -1.28
N ASP A 6 -13.88 -5.98 -2.09
CA ASP A 6 -13.36 -5.58 -3.38
C ASP A 6 -12.43 -4.37 -3.22
N CYS A 7 -11.32 -4.35 -3.94
CA CYS A 7 -10.40 -3.20 -3.98
C CYS A 7 -11.07 -1.90 -4.50
N ARG A 8 -12.29 -1.99 -5.03
CA ARG A 8 -13.11 -0.86 -5.48
C ARG A 8 -13.42 0.17 -4.40
N SER A 9 -13.45 -0.22 -3.13
CA SER A 9 -13.86 0.65 -2.02
C SER A 9 -12.87 1.77 -1.70
N ALA A 10 -11.63 1.71 -2.21
CA ALA A 10 -10.58 2.69 -1.91
C ALA A 10 -10.56 3.92 -2.84
N ALA A 11 -11.43 3.99 -3.87
CA ALA A 11 -11.40 5.08 -4.87
C ALA A 11 -12.36 6.24 -4.57
N SER A 12 -13.00 6.28 -3.39
CA SER A 12 -14.01 7.30 -3.06
C SER A 12 -13.40 8.53 -2.38
N GLY A 13 -13.24 9.60 -3.17
CA GLY A 13 -13.74 10.91 -2.76
C GLY A 13 -12.85 11.79 -1.90
N TYR A 14 -11.72 12.28 -2.43
CA TYR A 14 -11.27 13.60 -2.02
C TYR A 14 -11.85 14.66 -2.97
N PRO A 15 -12.68 15.61 -2.48
CA PRO A 15 -13.17 16.69 -3.31
C PRO A 15 -12.00 17.62 -3.67
N ARG A 16 -11.67 17.69 -4.96
CA ARG A 16 -10.77 18.70 -5.50
C ARG A 16 -11.42 20.06 -5.31
N ARG A 17 -11.02 20.81 -4.28
CA ARG A 17 -11.32 22.23 -4.22
C ARG A 17 -10.59 22.93 -5.37
N ALA A 18 -11.36 23.45 -6.31
CA ALA A 18 -10.87 24.34 -7.35
C ALA A 18 -10.33 25.61 -6.70
N VAL A 19 -9.01 25.76 -6.70
CA VAL A 19 -8.35 27.00 -6.33
C VAL A 19 -8.46 27.95 -7.52
N LYS A 20 -9.32 28.97 -7.38
CA LYS A 20 -9.49 30.06 -8.33
C LYS A 20 -8.22 30.92 -8.31
N SER A 21 -7.35 30.75 -9.32
CA SER A 21 -6.16 31.55 -9.50
C SER A 21 -6.55 32.98 -9.88
N ARG A 22 -6.38 33.92 -8.94
CA ARG A 22 -6.37 35.35 -9.26
C ARG A 22 -5.02 35.67 -9.91
N GLY A 23 -5.08 36.13 -11.15
CA GLY A 23 -3.91 36.56 -11.89
C GLY A 23 -3.21 37.73 -11.20
N VAL A 24 -2.00 37.49 -10.75
CA VAL A 24 -1.06 38.52 -10.32
C VAL A 24 -0.12 38.79 -11.50
N LYS A 25 -0.27 39.99 -12.04
CA LYS A 25 0.58 40.52 -13.12
C LYS A 25 1.84 41.06 -12.45
N THR A 26 2.93 40.29 -12.45
CA THR A 26 4.25 40.77 -11.99
C THR A 26 5.21 40.86 -13.15
N ARG A 27 5.56 42.10 -13.50
CA ARG A 27 6.76 42.44 -14.27
C ARG A 27 7.96 42.37 -13.31
N GLY A 28 8.96 41.60 -13.64
CA GLY A 28 10.28 41.72 -13.01
C GLY A 28 10.91 40.42 -12.53
N ALA A 29 12.05 40.16 -13.12
CA ALA A 29 13.17 39.33 -12.62
C ALA A 29 13.02 37.80 -12.56
N SER A 30 13.77 37.21 -13.44
CA SER A 30 13.99 35.76 -13.70
C SER A 30 14.58 34.92 -12.56
N VAL A 31 14.64 35.40 -11.33
CA VAL A 31 15.28 34.69 -10.21
C VAL A 31 14.26 33.91 -9.35
N TRP A 32 12.95 34.18 -9.47
CA TRP A 32 11.91 33.58 -8.64
C TRP A 32 11.34 32.25 -9.15
N LEU A 33 11.79 31.80 -10.34
CA LEU A 33 11.28 30.57 -10.95
C LEU A 33 11.98 29.28 -10.43
N MET A 34 13.10 29.42 -9.70
CA MET A 34 13.83 28.25 -9.19
C MET A 34 13.38 27.78 -7.80
N LEU A 35 12.65 28.60 -7.03
CA LEU A 35 12.23 28.24 -5.67
C LEU A 35 11.12 27.18 -5.59
N PRO A 36 10.10 27.12 -6.49
CA PRO A 36 9.06 26.11 -6.39
C PRO A 36 9.50 24.69 -6.80
N ALA A 37 10.57 24.55 -7.60
CA ALA A 37 11.06 23.24 -8.06
C ALA A 37 11.73 22.44 -6.94
N VAL A 38 12.32 23.08 -5.93
CA VAL A 38 13.00 22.41 -4.81
C VAL A 38 12.01 21.94 -3.76
N ALA A 39 10.85 22.57 -3.63
CA ALA A 39 9.83 22.19 -2.64
C ALA A 39 9.09 20.88 -2.98
N VAL A 40 9.11 20.42 -4.23
CA VAL A 40 8.43 19.20 -4.67
C VAL A 40 9.24 17.92 -4.34
N LEU A 41 10.55 18.05 -4.09
CA LEU A 41 11.46 16.92 -3.86
C LEU A 41 11.46 16.38 -2.42
N LEU A 42 10.77 17.04 -1.48
CA LEU A 42 10.79 16.68 -0.05
C LEU A 42 9.57 15.89 0.43
N ALA A 43 8.65 15.50 -0.45
CA ALA A 43 7.59 14.58 -0.11
C ALA A 43 8.13 13.14 -0.12
N ALA A 44 9.06 12.82 0.76
CA ALA A 44 9.40 11.44 1.09
C ALA A 44 8.20 10.85 1.86
N CYS A 45 7.20 10.35 1.13
CA CYS A 45 6.13 9.59 1.73
C CYS A 45 6.73 8.31 2.31
N ALA A 46 6.61 8.12 3.63
CA ALA A 46 6.85 6.84 4.27
C ALA A 46 5.89 5.82 3.64
N THR A 47 6.42 4.96 2.78
CA THR A 47 5.60 4.00 2.03
C THR A 47 5.87 2.60 2.54
N ALA A 48 4.78 1.81 2.71
CA ALA A 48 4.92 0.39 3.01
C ALA A 48 5.73 -0.31 1.91
N ASP A 49 6.60 -1.21 2.32
CA ASP A 49 7.40 -2.03 1.41
C ASP A 49 6.60 -3.25 0.93
N VAL A 50 6.82 -3.67 -0.32
CA VAL A 50 6.09 -4.79 -0.94
C VAL A 50 7.08 -5.75 -1.56
N THR A 51 7.13 -6.95 -1.01
CA THR A 51 7.92 -8.08 -1.55
C THR A 51 6.98 -9.08 -2.19
N THR A 52 7.29 -9.48 -3.42
CA THR A 52 6.50 -10.48 -4.17
C THR A 52 7.38 -11.65 -4.56
N THR A 53 6.97 -12.85 -4.19
CA THR A 53 7.67 -14.09 -4.52
C THR A 53 6.74 -14.99 -5.34
N GLN A 54 7.11 -15.26 -6.59
CA GLN A 54 6.37 -16.20 -7.43
C GLN A 54 6.76 -17.63 -7.09
N TYR A 55 5.79 -18.54 -7.01
CA TYR A 55 6.08 -19.95 -6.74
C TYR A 55 6.74 -20.62 -7.94
N VAL A 56 7.68 -21.51 -7.64
CA VAL A 56 8.37 -22.30 -8.67
C VAL A 56 7.36 -23.25 -9.32
N GLY A 57 7.29 -23.23 -10.67
CA GLY A 57 6.33 -24.02 -11.42
C GLY A 57 4.92 -23.44 -11.53
N ALA A 58 4.64 -22.31 -10.88
CA ALA A 58 3.37 -21.63 -11.06
C ALA A 58 3.21 -21.12 -12.50
N PRO A 59 2.00 -21.25 -13.09
CA PRO A 59 1.74 -20.71 -14.41
C PRO A 59 1.90 -19.19 -14.43
N ARG A 60 2.39 -18.65 -15.53
CA ARG A 60 2.51 -17.21 -15.74
C ARG A 60 1.34 -16.68 -16.54
N PHE A 61 0.71 -15.66 -16.03
CA PHE A 61 -0.41 -15.00 -16.68
C PHE A 61 -0.07 -13.55 -17.01
N GLN A 62 -0.83 -12.96 -17.91
CA GLN A 62 -0.73 -11.53 -18.16
C GLN A 62 -1.25 -10.74 -16.94
N PRO A 63 -0.65 -9.59 -16.63
CA PRO A 63 -1.14 -8.72 -15.55
C PRO A 63 -2.62 -8.39 -15.72
N THR A 64 -3.34 -8.37 -14.61
CA THR A 64 -4.75 -7.98 -14.52
C THR A 64 -4.86 -6.54 -14.00
N GLU A 65 -6.07 -5.97 -14.07
CA GLU A 65 -6.35 -4.67 -13.46
C GLU A 65 -6.36 -4.78 -11.92
N PRO A 66 -5.64 -3.91 -11.18
CA PRO A 66 -5.61 -3.97 -9.72
C PRO A 66 -7.00 -3.89 -9.06
N ASN A 67 -7.93 -3.15 -9.69
CA ASN A 67 -9.30 -2.99 -9.19
C ASN A 67 -10.18 -4.23 -9.44
N ALA A 68 -9.74 -5.17 -10.26
CA ALA A 68 -10.43 -6.43 -10.51
C ALA A 68 -10.03 -7.52 -9.52
N VAL A 69 -8.93 -7.33 -8.79
CA VAL A 69 -8.42 -8.29 -7.81
C VAL A 69 -9.27 -8.24 -6.54
N GLN A 70 -9.77 -9.39 -6.10
CA GLN A 70 -10.53 -9.54 -4.87
C GLN A 70 -9.62 -9.87 -3.68
N ILE A 71 -9.93 -9.32 -2.49
CA ILE A 71 -9.26 -9.70 -1.25
C ILE A 71 -10.15 -10.69 -0.51
N LEU A 72 -9.60 -11.87 -0.24
CA LEU A 72 -10.27 -12.94 0.47
C LEU A 72 -9.57 -13.18 1.81
N ARG A 73 -10.34 -13.40 2.87
CA ARG A 73 -9.81 -13.77 4.18
C ARG A 73 -9.90 -15.26 4.47
N THR A 74 -10.48 -16.01 3.53
CA THR A 74 -10.60 -17.47 3.58
C THR A 74 -10.31 -18.01 2.20
N GLU A 75 -9.64 -19.15 2.14
CA GLU A 75 -9.37 -19.83 0.87
C GLU A 75 -10.69 -20.24 0.19
N PRO A 76 -10.86 -19.92 -1.10
CA PRO A 76 -12.06 -20.30 -1.83
C PRO A 76 -12.10 -21.82 -2.08
N THR A 77 -13.30 -22.36 -2.13
CA THR A 77 -13.54 -23.78 -2.45
C THR A 77 -13.47 -24.07 -3.94
N GLU A 78 -13.53 -23.03 -4.77
CA GLU A 78 -13.43 -23.14 -6.22
C GLU A 78 -12.01 -23.55 -6.65
N PRO A 79 -11.85 -24.39 -7.69
CA PRO A 79 -10.54 -24.75 -8.19
C PRO A 79 -9.74 -23.54 -8.62
N HIS A 80 -8.53 -23.41 -8.11
CA HIS A 80 -7.66 -22.29 -8.38
C HIS A 80 -6.18 -22.70 -8.41
N ASP A 81 -5.36 -21.88 -9.06
CA ASP A 81 -3.90 -22.00 -9.07
C ASP A 81 -3.30 -20.95 -8.13
N ARG A 82 -2.37 -21.36 -7.30
CA ARG A 82 -1.58 -20.44 -6.45
C ARG A 82 -0.40 -19.94 -7.26
N LEU A 83 -0.28 -18.61 -7.42
CA LEU A 83 0.72 -17.98 -8.27
C LEU A 83 1.97 -17.56 -7.49
N GLY A 84 1.80 -17.08 -6.28
CA GLY A 84 2.89 -16.57 -5.47
C GLY A 84 2.41 -15.97 -4.16
N GLU A 85 3.39 -15.53 -3.37
CA GLU A 85 3.19 -14.89 -2.08
C GLU A 85 3.55 -13.40 -2.20
N ILE A 86 2.75 -12.57 -1.55
CA ILE A 86 2.95 -11.12 -1.49
C ILE A 86 2.99 -10.73 -0.02
N MET A 87 4.09 -10.13 0.37
CA MET A 87 4.29 -9.58 1.71
C MET A 87 4.30 -8.06 1.64
N VAL A 88 3.43 -7.43 2.42
CA VAL A 88 3.41 -5.98 2.60
C VAL A 88 3.85 -5.69 4.02
N ASP A 89 4.97 -4.99 4.15
CA ASP A 89 5.51 -4.52 5.41
C ASP A 89 5.23 -3.02 5.56
N ALA A 90 4.37 -2.70 6.50
CA ALA A 90 3.96 -1.34 6.84
C ALA A 90 4.48 -0.93 8.22
N SER A 91 5.74 -1.28 8.51
CA SER A 91 6.45 -0.95 9.74
C SER A 91 7.09 0.44 9.66
N VAL A 92 6.27 1.44 9.35
CA VAL A 92 6.66 2.85 9.23
C VAL A 92 5.81 3.72 10.16
N ASP A 93 6.38 4.84 10.62
CA ASP A 93 5.71 5.80 11.48
C ASP A 93 5.56 7.15 10.74
N PRO A 94 4.34 7.70 10.58
CA PRO A 94 3.05 7.10 10.96
C PRO A 94 2.67 5.89 10.09
N ALA A 95 1.96 4.93 10.71
CA ALA A 95 1.49 3.74 9.98
C ALA A 95 0.50 4.11 8.87
N PRO A 96 0.65 3.59 7.66
CA PRO A 96 -0.27 3.86 6.57
C PRO A 96 -1.66 3.26 6.86
N PRO A 97 -2.74 3.85 6.33
CA PRO A 97 -4.07 3.31 6.48
C PRO A 97 -4.18 1.93 5.81
N ILE A 98 -5.06 1.06 6.37
CA ILE A 98 -5.25 -0.30 5.85
C ILE A 98 -5.61 -0.31 4.36
N THR A 99 -6.37 0.67 3.89
CA THR A 99 -6.76 0.81 2.48
C THR A 99 -5.57 0.99 1.54
N GLU A 100 -4.49 1.62 2.01
CA GLU A 100 -3.26 1.74 1.24
C GLU A 100 -2.52 0.41 1.18
N ILE A 101 -2.47 -0.33 2.29
CA ILE A 101 -1.87 -1.66 2.35
C ILE A 101 -2.61 -2.61 1.40
N GLU A 102 -3.94 -2.62 1.46
CA GLU A 102 -4.80 -3.44 0.59
C GLU A 102 -4.61 -3.06 -0.89
N ARG A 103 -4.54 -1.77 -1.19
CA ARG A 103 -4.27 -1.28 -2.56
C ARG A 103 -2.92 -1.77 -3.09
N LYS A 104 -1.87 -1.74 -2.26
CA LYS A 104 -0.54 -2.26 -2.62
C LYS A 104 -0.56 -3.77 -2.83
N LEU A 105 -1.28 -4.50 -1.98
CA LEU A 105 -1.46 -5.94 -2.09
C LEU A 105 -2.16 -6.30 -3.42
N CYS A 106 -3.27 -5.62 -3.77
CA CYS A 106 -3.97 -5.81 -5.03
C CYS A 106 -3.10 -5.46 -6.25
N ALA A 107 -2.33 -4.36 -6.17
CA ALA A 107 -1.45 -3.96 -7.26
C ALA A 107 -0.31 -4.97 -7.50
N ALA A 108 0.21 -5.58 -6.43
CA ALA A 108 1.22 -6.63 -6.54
C ALA A 108 0.64 -7.94 -7.11
N ALA A 109 -0.56 -8.33 -6.67
CA ALA A 109 -1.25 -9.50 -7.18
C ALA A 109 -1.64 -9.37 -8.66
N ALA A 110 -2.09 -8.19 -9.05
CA ALA A 110 -2.42 -7.89 -10.44
C ALA A 110 -1.22 -8.07 -11.38
N LYS A 111 0.00 -7.74 -10.94
CA LYS A 111 1.23 -7.98 -11.70
C LYS A 111 1.50 -9.48 -11.94
N LEU A 112 1.07 -10.34 -11.02
CA LEU A 112 1.16 -11.80 -11.19
C LEU A 112 0.03 -12.36 -12.06
N GLY A 113 -0.95 -11.55 -12.46
CA GLY A 113 -2.14 -11.97 -13.20
C GLY A 113 -3.18 -12.69 -12.34
N ALA A 114 -3.23 -12.38 -11.05
CA ALA A 114 -4.19 -12.96 -10.11
C ALA A 114 -5.61 -12.40 -10.29
N ASP A 115 -6.59 -13.23 -9.97
CA ASP A 115 -8.01 -12.84 -9.85
C ASP A 115 -8.34 -12.47 -8.38
N ALA A 116 -7.63 -13.07 -7.41
CA ALA A 116 -7.84 -12.78 -6.00
C ALA A 116 -6.54 -12.96 -5.18
N VAL A 117 -6.55 -12.38 -3.97
CA VAL A 117 -5.52 -12.57 -2.94
C VAL A 117 -6.17 -13.10 -1.68
N VAL A 118 -5.67 -14.23 -1.19
CA VAL A 118 -6.07 -14.81 0.10
C VAL A 118 -5.12 -14.29 1.17
N VAL A 119 -5.62 -13.51 2.11
CA VAL A 119 -4.83 -13.00 3.24
C VAL A 119 -4.65 -14.13 4.26
N VAL A 120 -3.41 -14.59 4.40
CA VAL A 120 -3.05 -15.68 5.32
C VAL A 120 -2.45 -15.17 6.63
N TYR A 121 -1.93 -13.95 6.64
CA TYR A 121 -1.36 -13.33 7.82
C TYR A 121 -1.65 -11.83 7.82
N ASP A 122 -2.14 -11.33 8.93
CA ASP A 122 -2.44 -9.90 9.14
C ASP A 122 -2.28 -9.58 10.62
N ARG A 123 -1.15 -9.02 11.03
CA ARG A 123 -0.87 -8.68 12.42
C ARG A 123 -0.17 -7.33 12.57
N VAL A 124 -0.52 -6.67 13.64
CA VAL A 124 0.20 -5.51 14.18
C VAL A 124 1.13 -6.03 15.27
N GLN A 125 2.41 -5.71 15.17
CA GLN A 125 3.43 -6.12 16.13
C GLN A 125 4.39 -4.97 16.43
N PRO A 126 5.00 -4.92 17.61
CA PRO A 126 6.04 -3.96 17.88
C PRO A 126 7.25 -4.25 17.00
N THR A 127 7.72 -3.23 16.28
CA THR A 127 8.84 -3.33 15.32
C THR A 127 10.08 -2.64 15.83
N ALA A 128 9.92 -1.59 16.64
CA ALA A 128 11.01 -0.86 17.26
C ALA A 128 10.55 -0.24 18.57
N ALA A 129 11.53 0.08 19.42
CA ALA A 129 11.32 0.89 20.59
C ALA A 129 12.44 1.93 20.66
N TYR A 130 12.10 3.16 21.01
CA TYR A 130 13.08 4.19 21.24
C TYR A 130 12.88 4.84 22.61
N VAL A 131 13.99 5.32 23.17
CA VAL A 131 14.02 5.91 24.50
C VAL A 131 14.05 7.42 24.33
N THR A 132 13.07 8.12 24.89
CA THR A 132 12.99 9.58 24.91
C THR A 132 13.16 10.12 26.32
N GLY A 133 13.56 11.38 26.40
CA GLY A 133 13.70 12.11 27.66
C GLY A 133 15.12 12.11 28.25
N PRO A 134 15.35 12.96 29.27
CA PRO A 134 16.62 13.06 29.95
C PRO A 134 16.91 11.81 30.78
N TRP A 135 18.16 11.62 31.20
CA TRP A 135 18.59 10.42 31.91
C TRP A 135 17.84 10.14 33.23
N TRP A 136 17.23 11.16 33.84
CA TRP A 136 16.42 11.04 35.07
C TRP A 136 14.93 10.84 34.85
N GLY A 137 14.46 10.86 33.59
CA GLY A 137 13.05 10.73 33.24
C GLY A 137 12.87 10.15 31.83
N ARG A 138 13.45 8.97 31.61
CA ARG A 138 13.36 8.27 30.33
C ARG A 138 12.01 7.60 30.18
N SER A 139 11.37 7.79 29.04
CA SER A 139 10.22 7.01 28.61
C SER A 139 10.58 6.15 27.40
N ILE A 140 9.96 4.97 27.30
CA ILE A 140 10.11 4.07 26.18
C ILE A 140 8.86 4.19 25.32
N GLU A 141 9.04 4.60 24.08
CA GLU A 141 7.97 4.62 23.08
C GLU A 141 8.15 3.47 22.10
N THR A 142 7.08 2.73 21.87
CA THR A 142 7.10 1.56 20.99
C THR A 142 6.46 1.90 19.66
N ILE A 143 7.18 1.69 18.57
CA ILE A 143 6.67 1.78 17.22
C ILE A 143 6.04 0.44 16.85
N SER A 144 4.76 0.46 16.47
CA SER A 144 4.06 -0.72 16.01
C SER A 144 3.94 -0.70 14.49
N GLY A 145 4.34 -1.80 13.86
CA GLY A 145 4.20 -2.02 12.43
C GLY A 145 3.15 -3.06 12.11
N ARG A 146 2.59 -2.96 10.91
CA ARG A 146 1.65 -3.96 10.40
C ARG A 146 2.28 -4.75 9.28
N LYS A 147 2.21 -6.08 9.40
CA LYS A 147 2.68 -7.00 8.38
C LYS A 147 1.50 -7.80 7.85
N VAL A 148 1.33 -7.78 6.52
CA VAL A 148 0.27 -8.52 5.83
C VAL A 148 0.92 -9.44 4.81
N VAL A 149 0.51 -10.71 4.83
CA VAL A 149 0.95 -11.70 3.85
C VAL A 149 -0.28 -12.27 3.15
N GLY A 150 -0.25 -12.26 1.83
CA GLY A 150 -1.32 -12.78 0.99
C GLY A 150 -0.78 -13.72 -0.08
N VAL A 151 -1.57 -14.73 -0.40
CA VAL A 151 -1.31 -15.66 -1.51
C VAL A 151 -2.15 -15.23 -2.71
N ALA A 152 -1.47 -14.91 -3.81
CA ALA A 152 -2.11 -14.58 -5.09
C ALA A 152 -2.64 -15.85 -5.75
N ILE A 153 -3.91 -15.86 -6.13
CA ILE A 153 -4.57 -17.01 -6.74
C ILE A 153 -5.27 -16.61 -8.04
N ARG A 154 -5.40 -17.60 -8.93
CA ARG A 154 -6.19 -17.47 -10.16
C ARG A 154 -7.17 -18.63 -10.29
N TYR A 155 -8.43 -18.32 -10.54
CA TYR A 155 -9.46 -19.33 -10.73
C TYR A 155 -9.25 -20.08 -12.04
N LYS A 156 -9.43 -21.40 -12.00
CA LYS A 156 -9.45 -22.23 -13.21
C LYS A 156 -10.75 -21.99 -13.97
N ARG A 157 -10.62 -21.60 -15.21
CA ARG A 157 -11.74 -21.39 -16.14
C ARG A 157 -11.87 -22.57 -17.06
#